data_efb0651f07e0bf17608c30361f451a58
#
_entry.id   efb0651f07e0bf17608c30361f451a58
#
_cell.length_a   1.000
_cell.length_b   1.000
_cell.length_c   1.000
_cell.angle_alpha   90.00
_cell.angle_beta   90.00
_cell.angle_gamma   90.00
#
_symmetry.space_group_name_H-M   'P 1'
#
loop_
_entity.id
_entity.type
_entity.pdbx_description
1 polymer ?
#
loop_
_entity_poly.entity_id
_entity_poly.type
_entity_poly.pdbx_seq_one_letter_code
_entity_poly.pdbx_strand_id
1 'polypeptide(L)'
;MEFAHQSVLLNECIDALAIKPDGIYLDGTLGGAGHSLQICRNLTTGRLIGVDRDLVALEAAKKRLYRHAKKVTLVHDNFENVGAILTALGLDRIDGMLFDLGVSSPQLDDAERGFSYMADAPLDMRMDREQSLTAYEIVNNWPREELKSILYEYGEERYAPQIAAAIERVRTDRPIETTLELVDIIRSAMPASALREKQHPAKCSFQAIRIAVNDELGAVRQGMEAAIDHLKPGGRLAVITFHSLEDRIVKNVFQDAAKGCTCPPSFPVCVCGRKPKIRILTKKPIIATREEVEENPRSRSAKLRVAERV
;
A
#
# COMPACT_ATOMS: atom_id res chain seq x y z
N MET A 1 16.19 21.74 -1.31
CA MET A 1 14.85 21.97 -0.71
C MET A 1 14.58 20.84 0.24
N GLU A 2 14.37 21.14 1.53
CA GLU A 2 13.85 20.12 2.46
C GLU A 2 12.40 19.85 2.05
N PHE A 3 12.13 18.66 1.54
CA PHE A 3 10.77 18.23 1.28
C PHE A 3 10.06 18.06 2.63
N ALA A 4 9.27 19.04 3.00
CA ALA A 4 8.32 18.92 4.12
C ALA A 4 7.16 18.00 3.71
N HIS A 5 7.48 16.71 3.54
CA HIS A 5 6.45 15.71 3.27
C HIS A 5 5.63 15.52 4.54
N GLN A 6 4.38 15.94 4.48
CA GLN A 6 3.41 15.71 5.55
C GLN A 6 2.79 14.31 5.36
N SER A 7 2.92 13.47 6.39
CA SER A 7 2.31 12.14 6.39
C SER A 7 0.79 12.26 6.43
N VAL A 8 0.12 11.42 5.65
CA VAL A 8 -1.35 11.41 5.53
C VAL A 8 -1.98 10.86 6.81
N LEU A 9 -3.03 11.51 7.32
CA LEU A 9 -3.77 11.11 8.52
C LEU A 9 -2.84 10.84 9.73
N LEU A 10 -1.80 11.67 9.87
CA LEU A 10 -0.74 11.46 10.85
C LEU A 10 -1.27 11.35 12.28
N ASN A 11 -2.07 12.32 12.71
CA ASN A 11 -2.60 12.37 14.08
C ASN A 11 -3.57 11.23 14.32
N GLU A 12 -4.44 10.97 13.36
CA GLU A 12 -5.43 9.89 13.42
C GLU A 12 -4.77 8.51 13.54
N CYS A 13 -3.64 8.29 12.87
CA CYS A 13 -2.86 7.05 12.97
C CYS A 13 -2.22 6.89 14.35
N ILE A 14 -1.61 7.95 14.88
CA ILE A 14 -0.97 7.92 16.19
C ILE A 14 -2.00 7.69 17.31
N ASP A 15 -3.13 8.38 17.25
CA ASP A 15 -4.23 8.19 18.20
C ASP A 15 -4.81 6.78 18.09
N ALA A 16 -4.99 6.28 16.86
CA ALA A 16 -5.50 4.94 16.61
C ALA A 16 -4.59 3.84 17.17
N LEU A 17 -3.28 4.01 17.07
CA LEU A 17 -2.30 3.04 17.59
C LEU A 17 -2.28 2.97 19.11
N ALA A 18 -2.76 4.01 19.84
CA ALA A 18 -2.74 4.10 21.30
C ALA A 18 -1.38 3.69 21.89
N ILE A 19 -0.33 4.39 21.48
CA ILE A 19 1.06 4.02 21.70
C ILE A 19 1.39 3.93 23.18
N LYS A 20 1.87 2.75 23.61
CA LYS A 20 2.44 2.51 24.94
C LYS A 20 3.92 2.91 24.93
N PRO A 21 4.41 3.68 25.90
CA PRO A 21 5.80 4.16 25.91
C PRO A 21 6.88 3.08 25.91
N ASP A 22 6.56 1.89 26.38
CA ASP A 22 7.42 0.70 26.45
C ASP A 22 7.07 -0.37 25.41
N GLY A 23 6.07 -0.10 24.54
CA GLY A 23 5.57 -1.02 23.52
C GLY A 23 6.51 -1.24 22.36
N ILE A 24 6.25 -2.29 21.58
CA ILE A 24 6.94 -2.62 20.34
C ILE A 24 5.98 -2.36 19.18
N TYR A 25 6.41 -1.56 18.22
CA TYR A 25 5.61 -1.17 17.06
C TYR A 25 6.33 -1.50 15.76
N LEU A 26 5.57 -1.77 14.72
CA LEU A 26 6.08 -1.96 13.36
C LEU A 26 5.39 -0.97 12.41
N ASP A 27 6.19 -0.26 11.63
CA ASP A 27 5.77 0.51 10.46
C ASP A 27 6.20 -0.28 9.22
N GLY A 28 5.24 -0.87 8.52
CA GLY A 28 5.50 -1.78 7.40
C GLY A 28 5.68 -1.07 6.06
N THR A 29 5.52 0.26 6.06
CA THR A 29 5.58 1.13 4.88
C THR A 29 6.28 2.43 5.25
N LEU A 30 7.55 2.29 5.58
CA LEU A 30 8.35 3.32 6.24
C LEU A 30 8.41 4.64 5.45
N GLY A 31 8.57 4.55 4.12
CA GLY A 31 8.62 5.69 3.22
C GLY A 31 9.54 6.79 3.72
N GLY A 32 9.02 8.03 3.81
CA GLY A 32 9.74 9.17 4.38
C GLY A 32 9.82 9.19 5.91
N ALA A 33 9.41 8.12 6.59
CA ALA A 33 9.44 7.93 8.05
C ALA A 33 8.70 9.01 8.88
N GLY A 34 7.64 9.59 8.35
CA GLY A 34 6.89 10.61 9.07
C GLY A 34 6.07 10.05 10.23
N HIS A 35 5.29 8.99 9.97
CA HIS A 35 4.58 8.23 11.01
C HIS A 35 5.57 7.62 12.01
N SER A 36 6.62 6.97 11.51
CA SER A 36 7.68 6.37 12.31
C SER A 36 8.34 7.35 13.28
N LEU A 37 8.63 8.58 12.84
CA LEU A 37 9.18 9.61 13.71
C LEU A 37 8.21 9.95 14.85
N GLN A 38 6.93 10.03 14.57
CA GLN A 38 5.92 10.35 15.58
C GLN A 38 5.70 9.17 16.54
N ILE A 39 5.75 7.93 16.05
CA ILE A 39 5.78 6.75 16.92
C ILE A 39 6.99 6.82 17.87
N CYS A 40 8.19 7.07 17.35
CA CYS A 40 9.42 7.17 18.15
C CYS A 40 9.38 8.25 19.23
N ARG A 41 8.67 9.36 18.97
CA ARG A 41 8.49 10.45 19.96
C ARG A 41 7.64 10.03 21.15
N ASN A 42 6.70 9.11 20.94
CA ASN A 42 5.85 8.57 21.99
C ASN A 42 6.49 7.40 22.76
N LEU A 43 7.58 6.81 22.24
CA LEU A 43 8.29 5.72 22.89
C LEU A 43 9.34 6.26 23.90
N THR A 44 9.42 5.63 25.06
CA THR A 44 10.51 5.83 26.04
C THR A 44 11.52 4.67 25.99
N THR A 45 11.13 3.51 26.45
CA THR A 45 11.91 2.26 26.44
C THR A 45 11.47 1.30 25.35
N GLY A 46 10.35 1.59 24.67
CA GLY A 46 9.81 0.81 23.59
C GLY A 46 10.68 0.84 22.32
N ARG A 47 10.29 0.07 21.32
CA ARG A 47 11.04 -0.15 20.07
C ARG A 47 10.15 0.05 18.85
N LEU A 48 10.75 0.56 17.76
CA LEU A 48 10.15 0.63 16.43
C LEU A 48 10.91 -0.28 15.47
N ILE A 49 10.16 -1.05 14.69
CA ILE A 49 10.65 -1.79 13.54
C ILE A 49 10.10 -1.07 12.31
N GLY A 50 10.99 -0.56 11.46
CA GLY A 50 10.61 0.09 10.20
C GLY A 50 10.96 -0.83 9.04
N VAL A 51 9.97 -1.17 8.23
CA VAL A 51 10.12 -2.05 7.07
C VAL A 51 9.84 -1.25 5.80
N ASP A 52 10.68 -1.40 4.81
CA ASP A 52 10.40 -0.91 3.45
C ASP A 52 11.15 -1.77 2.45
N ARG A 53 10.57 -1.97 1.28
CA ARG A 53 11.21 -2.65 0.16
C ARG A 53 12.01 -1.71 -0.75
N ASP A 54 11.90 -0.39 -0.53
CA ASP A 54 12.66 0.63 -1.25
C ASP A 54 13.88 1.05 -0.42
N LEU A 55 15.08 0.73 -0.88
CA LEU A 55 16.34 1.14 -0.22
C LEU A 55 16.46 2.65 -0.09
N VAL A 56 15.87 3.43 -1.01
CA VAL A 56 15.87 4.90 -0.93
C VAL A 56 15.05 5.37 0.27
N ALA A 57 13.92 4.72 0.55
CA ALA A 57 13.10 4.99 1.72
C ALA A 57 13.85 4.67 3.02
N LEU A 58 14.53 3.53 3.08
CA LEU A 58 15.34 3.12 4.25
C LEU A 58 16.47 4.11 4.55
N GLU A 59 17.18 4.60 3.53
CA GLU A 59 18.23 5.60 3.71
C GLU A 59 17.67 6.97 4.16
N ALA A 60 16.52 7.38 3.63
CA ALA A 60 15.83 8.58 4.08
C ALA A 60 15.37 8.47 5.54
N ALA A 61 14.78 7.33 5.89
CA ALA A 61 14.34 7.03 7.25
C ALA A 61 15.50 7.01 8.25
N LYS A 62 16.62 6.38 7.90
CA LYS A 62 17.84 6.37 8.72
C LYS A 62 18.32 7.77 9.08
N LYS A 63 18.30 8.68 8.12
CA LYS A 63 18.63 10.10 8.34
C LYS A 63 17.60 10.78 9.24
N ARG A 64 16.32 10.60 8.97
CA ARG A 64 15.22 11.24 9.70
C ARG A 64 15.10 10.74 11.14
N LEU A 65 15.33 9.45 11.36
CA LEU A 65 15.22 8.80 12.67
C LEU A 65 16.54 8.77 13.45
N TYR A 66 17.60 9.45 12.97
CA TYR A 66 18.94 9.41 13.58
C TYR A 66 18.94 9.63 15.10
N ARG A 67 18.16 10.61 15.59
CA ARG A 67 18.05 10.91 17.04
C ARG A 67 17.39 9.78 17.84
N HIS A 68 16.69 8.88 17.19
CA HIS A 68 15.97 7.72 17.77
C HIS A 68 16.63 6.38 17.42
N ALA A 69 17.82 6.37 16.83
CA ALA A 69 18.48 5.18 16.28
C ALA A 69 18.58 4.01 17.28
N LYS A 70 18.72 4.29 18.59
CA LYS A 70 18.77 3.24 19.64
C LYS A 70 17.46 2.47 19.83
N LYS A 71 16.33 3.02 19.36
CA LYS A 71 14.98 2.44 19.47
C LYS A 71 14.49 1.85 18.16
N VAL A 72 15.21 2.05 17.05
CA VAL A 72 14.74 1.74 15.69
C VAL A 72 15.57 0.61 15.10
N THR A 73 14.89 -0.37 14.55
CA THR A 73 15.46 -1.42 13.68
C THR A 73 14.88 -1.22 12.29
N LEU A 74 15.73 -1.03 11.28
CA LEU A 74 15.33 -0.91 9.88
C LEU A 74 15.53 -2.24 9.17
N VAL A 75 14.55 -2.67 8.40
CA VAL A 75 14.54 -3.95 7.67
C VAL A 75 14.20 -3.68 6.21
N HIS A 76 15.08 -4.13 5.30
CA HIS A 76 14.82 -4.14 3.87
C HIS A 76 14.02 -5.41 3.53
N ASP A 77 12.72 -5.30 3.41
CA ASP A 77 11.81 -6.40 3.08
C ASP A 77 10.45 -5.84 2.69
N ASN A 78 9.56 -6.70 2.20
CA ASN A 78 8.17 -6.38 1.97
C ASN A 78 7.34 -6.67 3.25
N PHE A 79 6.39 -5.81 3.57
CA PHE A 79 5.51 -5.99 4.74
C PHE A 79 4.65 -7.27 4.67
N GLU A 80 4.51 -7.90 3.51
CA GLU A 80 3.89 -9.23 3.39
C GLU A 80 4.60 -10.28 4.24
N ASN A 81 5.90 -10.10 4.46
CA ASN A 81 6.76 -10.98 5.25
C ASN A 81 6.82 -10.63 6.74
N VAL A 82 5.88 -9.82 7.26
CA VAL A 82 5.89 -9.35 8.64
C VAL A 82 6.08 -10.46 9.67
N GLY A 83 5.49 -11.63 9.47
CA GLY A 83 5.65 -12.80 10.36
C GLY A 83 7.09 -13.32 10.39
N ALA A 84 7.72 -13.46 9.20
CA ALA A 84 9.11 -13.90 9.09
C ALA A 84 10.08 -12.84 9.67
N ILE A 85 9.81 -11.55 9.43
CA ILE A 85 10.59 -10.43 9.98
C ILE A 85 10.56 -10.47 11.51
N LEU A 86 9.39 -10.59 12.12
CA LEU A 86 9.26 -10.65 13.58
C LEU A 86 9.96 -11.89 14.15
N THR A 87 9.80 -13.04 13.52
CA THR A 87 10.47 -14.28 13.92
C THR A 87 11.99 -14.12 13.89
N ALA A 88 12.56 -13.54 12.82
CA ALA A 88 13.99 -13.28 12.70
C ALA A 88 14.52 -12.32 13.78
N LEU A 89 13.67 -11.41 14.27
CA LEU A 89 13.99 -10.49 15.36
C LEU A 89 13.76 -11.10 16.77
N GLY A 90 13.35 -12.37 16.86
CA GLY A 90 13.03 -13.05 18.12
C GLY A 90 11.74 -12.53 18.78
N LEU A 91 10.81 -12.02 18.01
CA LEU A 91 9.54 -11.46 18.46
C LEU A 91 8.37 -12.35 18.01
N ASP A 92 7.55 -12.80 18.94
CA ASP A 92 6.31 -13.53 18.61
C ASP A 92 5.16 -12.55 18.32
N ARG A 93 4.98 -11.56 19.21
CA ARG A 93 3.90 -10.59 19.11
C ARG A 93 4.33 -9.20 19.55
N ILE A 94 3.71 -8.18 18.95
CA ILE A 94 4.01 -6.76 19.21
C ILE A 94 2.74 -5.97 19.55
N ASP A 95 2.91 -4.73 20.02
CA ASP A 95 1.83 -3.91 20.57
C ASP A 95 1.04 -3.16 19.49
N GLY A 96 1.62 -2.93 18.30
CA GLY A 96 0.89 -2.31 17.20
C GLY A 96 1.64 -2.30 15.89
N MET A 97 0.87 -2.18 14.80
CA MET A 97 1.39 -2.11 13.43
C MET A 97 0.68 -1.02 12.65
N LEU A 98 1.44 -0.35 11.79
CA LEU A 98 0.94 0.66 10.84
C LEU A 98 1.34 0.24 9.43
N PHE A 99 0.40 0.37 8.50
CA PHE A 99 0.65 0.23 7.06
C PHE A 99 0.02 1.42 6.33
N ASP A 100 0.86 2.23 5.68
CA ASP A 100 0.47 3.34 4.81
C ASP A 100 0.66 2.87 3.36
N LEU A 101 -0.39 2.26 2.78
CA LEU A 101 -0.31 1.52 1.52
C LEU A 101 -0.12 2.43 0.32
N GLY A 102 0.30 1.84 -0.79
CA GLY A 102 0.48 2.54 -2.06
C GLY A 102 1.89 3.07 -2.28
N VAL A 103 2.02 4.10 -3.12
CA VAL A 103 3.31 4.68 -3.51
C VAL A 103 3.72 5.81 -2.60
N SER A 104 4.99 5.86 -2.26
CA SER A 104 5.56 6.96 -1.50
C SER A 104 5.70 8.23 -2.36
N SER A 105 5.71 9.41 -1.71
CA SER A 105 5.91 10.65 -2.45
C SER A 105 7.24 10.72 -3.19
N PRO A 106 8.37 10.30 -2.63
CA PRO A 106 9.63 10.24 -3.39
C PRO A 106 9.54 9.39 -4.66
N GLN A 107 8.78 8.28 -4.64
CA GLN A 107 8.57 7.45 -5.84
C GLN A 107 7.78 8.17 -6.93
N LEU A 108 6.80 9.00 -6.57
CA LEU A 108 6.03 9.80 -7.52
C LEU A 108 6.77 11.04 -8.01
N ASP A 109 7.61 11.64 -7.15
CA ASP A 109 8.32 12.89 -7.45
C ASP A 109 9.61 12.67 -8.25
N ASP A 110 10.20 11.47 -8.15
CA ASP A 110 11.32 11.04 -9.00
C ASP A 110 10.79 10.48 -10.33
N ALA A 111 10.85 11.29 -11.38
CA ALA A 111 10.35 10.89 -12.70
C ALA A 111 11.01 9.61 -13.20
N GLU A 112 12.33 9.41 -12.97
CA GLU A 112 13.09 8.23 -13.42
C GLU A 112 12.59 6.89 -12.87
N ARG A 113 11.70 6.93 -11.85
CA ARG A 113 11.04 5.75 -11.31
C ARG A 113 9.87 5.27 -12.16
N GLY A 114 9.38 6.05 -13.12
CA GLY A 114 8.32 5.68 -14.04
C GLY A 114 6.91 5.56 -13.46
N PHE A 115 6.66 6.01 -12.24
CA PHE A 115 5.33 5.95 -11.61
C PHE A 115 4.37 7.02 -12.13
N SER A 116 4.91 8.13 -12.65
CA SER A 116 4.11 9.28 -13.08
C SER A 116 3.73 9.18 -14.56
N TYR A 117 2.46 9.41 -14.85
CA TYR A 117 1.95 9.61 -16.21
C TYR A 117 2.03 11.08 -16.68
N MET A 118 2.68 11.95 -15.90
CA MET A 118 2.80 13.39 -16.17
C MET A 118 4.20 13.80 -16.63
N ALA A 119 5.18 12.92 -16.49
CA ALA A 119 6.56 13.15 -16.87
C ALA A 119 7.05 11.99 -17.74
N ASP A 120 7.91 12.28 -18.71
CA ASP A 120 8.51 11.25 -19.55
C ASP A 120 9.66 10.57 -18.81
N ALA A 121 9.63 9.24 -18.77
CA ALA A 121 10.58 8.42 -18.04
C ALA A 121 10.53 6.96 -18.52
N PRO A 122 11.55 6.13 -18.24
CA PRO A 122 11.50 4.71 -18.51
C PRO A 122 10.30 4.02 -17.83
N LEU A 123 9.75 2.99 -18.48
CA LEU A 123 8.66 2.16 -17.93
C LEU A 123 9.21 1.19 -16.85
N ASP A 124 9.54 1.70 -15.66
CA ASP A 124 10.06 0.91 -14.55
C ASP A 124 8.93 0.51 -13.57
N MET A 125 8.40 1.43 -12.79
CA MET A 125 7.36 1.28 -11.76
C MET A 125 7.70 0.29 -10.63
N ARG A 126 8.95 -0.16 -10.49
CA ARG A 126 9.35 -1.02 -9.36
C ARG A 126 9.48 -0.21 -8.07
N MET A 127 8.87 -0.66 -7.01
CA MET A 127 9.13 -0.14 -5.67
C MET A 127 10.47 -0.68 -5.13
N ASP A 128 10.72 -1.97 -5.32
CA ASP A 128 12.02 -2.61 -5.09
C ASP A 128 12.80 -2.70 -6.42
N ARG A 129 13.92 -1.98 -6.51
CA ARG A 129 14.75 -1.97 -7.74
C ARG A 129 15.55 -3.26 -7.94
N GLU A 130 15.61 -4.14 -6.95
CA GLU A 130 16.30 -5.43 -7.07
C GLU A 130 15.43 -6.51 -7.74
N GLN A 131 14.08 -6.31 -7.78
CA GLN A 131 13.20 -7.21 -8.51
C GLN A 131 13.40 -7.10 -10.03
N SER A 132 13.13 -8.19 -10.77
CA SER A 132 13.30 -8.24 -12.22
C SER A 132 12.12 -7.66 -13.02
N LEU A 133 10.89 -7.84 -12.53
CA LEU A 133 9.68 -7.45 -13.24
C LEU A 133 9.50 -5.93 -13.23
N THR A 134 9.45 -5.33 -14.43
CA THR A 134 9.23 -3.89 -14.65
C THR A 134 7.94 -3.64 -15.41
N ALA A 135 7.48 -2.38 -15.46
CA ALA A 135 6.38 -1.98 -16.33
C ALA A 135 6.70 -2.21 -17.82
N TYR A 136 7.96 -2.07 -18.21
CA TYR A 136 8.41 -2.39 -19.55
C TYR A 136 8.14 -3.87 -19.91
N GLU A 137 8.51 -4.80 -19.01
CA GLU A 137 8.27 -6.24 -19.22
C GLU A 137 6.78 -6.55 -19.37
N ILE A 138 5.94 -5.97 -18.53
CA ILE A 138 4.49 -6.15 -18.59
C ILE A 138 3.95 -5.63 -19.93
N VAL A 139 4.27 -4.39 -20.29
CA VAL A 139 3.73 -3.72 -21.47
C VAL A 139 4.19 -4.38 -22.76
N ASN A 140 5.46 -4.79 -22.83
CA ASN A 140 6.03 -5.30 -24.09
C ASN A 140 5.92 -6.83 -24.23
N ASN A 141 5.92 -7.60 -23.13
CA ASN A 141 6.08 -9.06 -23.20
C ASN A 141 4.88 -9.86 -22.75
N TRP A 142 3.97 -9.29 -21.93
CA TRP A 142 2.81 -10.04 -21.47
C TRP A 142 1.77 -10.27 -22.56
N PRO A 143 1.09 -11.43 -22.59
CA PRO A 143 -0.01 -11.70 -23.49
C PRO A 143 -1.11 -10.63 -23.40
N ARG A 144 -1.74 -10.29 -24.53
CA ARG A 144 -2.83 -9.30 -24.60
C ARG A 144 -3.95 -9.59 -23.59
N GLU A 145 -4.32 -10.85 -23.43
CA GLU A 145 -5.39 -11.22 -22.51
C GLU A 145 -5.00 -10.98 -21.06
N GLU A 146 -3.73 -11.18 -20.70
CA GLU A 146 -3.23 -10.85 -19.35
C GLU A 146 -3.19 -9.33 -19.13
N LEU A 147 -2.72 -8.56 -20.13
CA LEU A 147 -2.80 -7.09 -20.09
C LEU A 147 -4.23 -6.61 -19.89
N LYS A 148 -5.18 -7.16 -20.66
CA LYS A 148 -6.60 -6.83 -20.50
C LYS A 148 -7.12 -7.17 -19.11
N SER A 149 -6.73 -8.31 -18.56
CA SER A 149 -7.15 -8.76 -17.22
C SER A 149 -6.68 -7.81 -16.14
N ILE A 150 -5.38 -7.46 -16.12
CA ILE A 150 -4.85 -6.53 -15.11
C ILE A 150 -5.44 -5.13 -15.25
N LEU A 151 -5.61 -4.61 -16.47
CA LEU A 151 -6.25 -3.32 -16.70
C LEU A 151 -7.68 -3.29 -16.16
N TYR A 152 -8.43 -4.37 -16.34
CA TYR A 152 -9.79 -4.49 -15.84
C TYR A 152 -9.84 -4.70 -14.32
N GLU A 153 -9.07 -5.66 -13.80
CA GLU A 153 -9.14 -6.09 -12.39
C GLU A 153 -8.44 -5.10 -11.45
N TYR A 154 -7.27 -4.58 -11.83
CA TYR A 154 -6.44 -3.71 -10.98
C TYR A 154 -6.64 -2.23 -11.27
N GLY A 155 -7.06 -1.88 -12.50
CA GLY A 155 -7.35 -0.51 -12.88
C GLY A 155 -8.83 -0.14 -12.76
N GLU A 156 -9.73 -1.11 -12.71
CA GLU A 156 -11.18 -0.91 -12.93
C GLU A 156 -11.41 -0.14 -14.26
N GLU A 157 -10.54 -0.40 -15.28
CA GLU A 157 -10.46 0.33 -16.55
C GLU A 157 -11.53 -0.15 -17.53
N ARG A 158 -12.46 0.72 -17.89
CA ARG A 158 -13.59 0.39 -18.81
C ARG A 158 -13.13 0.10 -20.24
N TYR A 159 -12.02 0.69 -20.64
CA TYR A 159 -11.47 0.55 -22.01
C TYR A 159 -10.33 -0.47 -22.08
N ALA A 160 -10.21 -1.36 -21.09
CA ALA A 160 -9.17 -2.36 -21.00
C ALA A 160 -8.97 -3.18 -22.30
N PRO A 161 -10.03 -3.67 -23.00
CA PRO A 161 -9.83 -4.40 -24.25
C PRO A 161 -9.22 -3.56 -25.35
N GLN A 162 -9.65 -2.30 -25.50
CA GLN A 162 -9.16 -1.38 -26.52
C GLN A 162 -7.72 -0.96 -26.24
N ILE A 163 -7.39 -0.68 -24.98
CA ILE A 163 -6.05 -0.30 -24.55
C ILE A 163 -5.09 -1.47 -24.76
N ALA A 164 -5.43 -2.68 -24.31
CA ALA A 164 -4.60 -3.87 -24.50
C ALA A 164 -4.34 -4.17 -25.99
N ALA A 165 -5.37 -4.00 -26.86
CA ALA A 165 -5.21 -4.14 -28.30
C ALA A 165 -4.32 -3.05 -28.92
N ALA A 166 -4.40 -1.81 -28.42
CA ALA A 166 -3.54 -0.72 -28.90
C ALA A 166 -2.08 -0.93 -28.50
N ILE A 167 -1.81 -1.36 -27.26
CA ILE A 167 -0.48 -1.74 -26.78
C ILE A 167 0.08 -2.86 -27.66
N GLU A 168 -0.65 -3.95 -27.86
CA GLU A 168 -0.21 -5.08 -28.68
C GLU A 168 0.14 -4.66 -30.11
N ARG A 169 -0.69 -3.82 -30.74
CA ARG A 169 -0.43 -3.31 -32.09
C ARG A 169 0.86 -2.51 -32.15
N VAL A 170 1.09 -1.57 -31.21
CA VAL A 170 2.29 -0.71 -31.25
C VAL A 170 3.56 -1.50 -30.98
N ARG A 171 3.56 -2.38 -30.00
CA ARG A 171 4.74 -3.17 -29.62
C ARG A 171 5.15 -4.20 -30.68
N THR A 172 4.24 -4.55 -31.62
CA THR A 172 4.56 -5.42 -32.75
C THR A 172 5.54 -4.72 -33.71
N ASP A 173 5.46 -3.40 -33.85
CA ASP A 173 6.32 -2.61 -34.74
C ASP A 173 7.61 -2.15 -34.02
N ARG A 174 7.49 -1.71 -32.76
CA ARG A 174 8.61 -1.25 -31.93
C ARG A 174 8.26 -1.35 -30.43
N PRO A 175 9.25 -1.59 -29.58
CA PRO A 175 8.99 -1.59 -28.14
C PRO A 175 8.46 -0.22 -27.67
N ILE A 176 7.66 -0.25 -26.59
CA ILE A 176 7.15 0.92 -25.88
C ILE A 176 8.12 1.16 -24.72
N GLU A 177 8.86 2.26 -24.76
CA GLU A 177 9.99 2.47 -23.84
C GLU A 177 9.65 3.41 -22.69
N THR A 178 8.79 4.43 -22.95
CA THR A 178 8.58 5.49 -21.97
C THR A 178 7.13 5.63 -21.50
N THR A 179 6.98 6.31 -20.38
CA THR A 179 5.68 6.59 -19.77
C THR A 179 4.78 7.41 -20.67
N LEU A 180 5.30 8.46 -21.33
CA LEU A 180 4.48 9.29 -22.21
C LEU A 180 4.12 8.58 -23.52
N GLU A 181 4.97 7.71 -24.05
CA GLU A 181 4.57 6.83 -25.17
C GLU A 181 3.37 5.96 -24.79
N LEU A 182 3.42 5.35 -23.59
CA LEU A 182 2.29 4.56 -23.10
C LEU A 182 1.03 5.42 -22.88
N VAL A 183 1.17 6.63 -22.36
CA VAL A 183 0.05 7.58 -22.21
C VAL A 183 -0.62 7.87 -23.55
N ASP A 184 0.17 8.14 -24.61
CA ASP A 184 -0.37 8.44 -25.95
C ASP A 184 -1.10 7.23 -26.55
N ILE A 185 -0.57 6.02 -26.35
CA ILE A 185 -1.24 4.79 -26.78
C ILE A 185 -2.58 4.61 -26.06
N ILE A 186 -2.62 4.78 -24.73
CA ILE A 186 -3.85 4.72 -23.94
C ILE A 186 -4.87 5.74 -24.46
N ARG A 187 -4.46 6.99 -24.65
CA ARG A 187 -5.34 8.05 -25.13
C ARG A 187 -5.90 7.75 -26.53
N SER A 188 -5.08 7.19 -27.41
CA SER A 188 -5.50 6.82 -28.77
C SER A 188 -6.56 5.71 -28.79
N ALA A 189 -6.60 4.88 -27.75
CA ALA A 189 -7.54 3.76 -27.61
C ALA A 189 -8.87 4.18 -26.98
N MET A 190 -8.97 5.40 -26.43
CA MET A 190 -10.15 5.87 -25.70
C MET A 190 -11.03 6.78 -26.57
N PRO A 191 -12.37 6.75 -26.42
CA PRO A 191 -13.25 7.67 -27.11
C PRO A 191 -13.08 9.10 -26.61
N ALA A 192 -13.37 10.08 -27.48
CA ALA A 192 -13.24 11.51 -27.16
C ALA A 192 -14.06 11.95 -25.92
N SER A 193 -15.16 11.28 -25.62
CA SER A 193 -15.94 11.54 -24.41
C SER A 193 -15.17 11.23 -23.13
N ALA A 194 -14.43 10.11 -23.09
CA ALA A 194 -13.63 9.71 -21.96
C ALA A 194 -12.43 10.65 -21.73
N LEU A 195 -11.85 11.18 -22.81
CA LEU A 195 -10.74 12.13 -22.72
C LEU A 195 -11.12 13.50 -22.13
N ARG A 196 -12.42 13.79 -22.01
CA ARG A 196 -12.95 15.02 -21.40
C ARG A 196 -13.30 14.87 -19.93
N GLU A 197 -13.17 13.68 -19.38
CA GLU A 197 -13.41 13.43 -17.95
C GLU A 197 -12.37 14.17 -17.10
N LYS A 198 -12.71 14.50 -15.83
CA LYS A 198 -11.79 15.20 -14.91
C LYS A 198 -10.56 14.39 -14.57
N GLN A 199 -10.68 13.07 -14.61
CA GLN A 199 -9.59 12.14 -14.31
C GLN A 199 -8.68 11.98 -15.52
N HIS A 200 -7.36 11.97 -15.27
CA HIS A 200 -6.39 11.73 -16.36
C HIS A 200 -6.63 10.35 -17.00
N PRO A 201 -6.69 10.24 -18.34
CA PRO A 201 -7.03 9.00 -19.04
C PRO A 201 -6.15 7.79 -18.67
N ALA A 202 -4.86 8.02 -18.47
CA ALA A 202 -3.92 6.95 -18.15
C ALA A 202 -3.92 6.53 -16.66
N LYS A 203 -4.63 7.21 -15.78
CA LYS A 203 -4.56 6.96 -14.33
C LYS A 203 -4.88 5.51 -13.96
N CYS A 204 -5.98 4.98 -14.49
CA CYS A 204 -6.42 3.60 -14.19
C CYS A 204 -5.43 2.57 -14.72
N SER A 205 -4.94 2.78 -15.95
CA SER A 205 -3.98 1.88 -16.59
C SER A 205 -2.63 1.88 -15.88
N PHE A 206 -2.11 3.05 -15.47
CA PHE A 206 -0.88 3.16 -14.69
C PHE A 206 -1.02 2.50 -13.32
N GLN A 207 -2.15 2.70 -12.63
CA GLN A 207 -2.45 1.99 -11.39
C GLN A 207 -2.43 0.47 -11.60
N ALA A 208 -3.06 -0.04 -12.66
CA ALA A 208 -3.13 -1.46 -12.95
C ALA A 208 -1.73 -2.07 -13.16
N ILE A 209 -0.91 -1.43 -14.00
CA ILE A 209 0.44 -1.89 -14.30
C ILE A 209 1.30 -1.84 -13.04
N ARG A 210 1.24 -0.76 -12.26
CA ARG A 210 1.95 -0.61 -11.00
C ARG A 210 1.61 -1.72 -9.99
N ILE A 211 0.32 -2.00 -9.82
CA ILE A 211 -0.15 -3.08 -8.95
C ILE A 211 0.40 -4.43 -9.42
N ALA A 212 0.40 -4.68 -10.73
CA ALA A 212 0.93 -5.92 -11.30
C ALA A 212 2.45 -6.04 -11.15
N VAL A 213 3.22 -4.96 -11.40
CA VAL A 213 4.68 -4.94 -11.21
C VAL A 213 5.06 -5.31 -9.78
N ASN A 214 4.30 -4.83 -8.81
CA ASN A 214 4.67 -4.87 -7.40
C ASN A 214 3.90 -5.91 -6.57
N ASP A 215 2.97 -6.65 -7.17
CA ASP A 215 2.01 -7.55 -6.47
C ASP A 215 1.36 -6.90 -5.24
N GLU A 216 0.95 -5.62 -5.38
CA GLU A 216 0.48 -4.83 -4.24
C GLU A 216 -0.70 -5.47 -3.52
N LEU A 217 -1.67 -6.02 -4.26
CA LEU A 217 -2.88 -6.58 -3.66
C LEU A 217 -2.66 -7.92 -2.97
N GLY A 218 -1.74 -8.76 -3.50
CA GLY A 218 -1.29 -9.99 -2.85
C GLY A 218 -0.60 -9.68 -1.54
N ALA A 219 0.37 -8.77 -1.57
CA ALA A 219 1.11 -8.31 -0.39
C ALA A 219 0.19 -7.74 0.69
N VAL A 220 -0.83 -6.93 0.32
CA VAL A 220 -1.80 -6.39 1.29
C VAL A 220 -2.55 -7.51 1.99
N ARG A 221 -3.06 -8.50 1.27
CA ARG A 221 -3.80 -9.61 1.88
C ARG A 221 -2.91 -10.39 2.84
N GLN A 222 -1.75 -10.85 2.37
CA GLN A 222 -0.83 -11.67 3.15
C GLN A 222 -0.30 -10.90 4.38
N GLY A 223 0.12 -9.65 4.19
CA GLY A 223 0.63 -8.81 5.26
C GLY A 223 -0.41 -8.53 6.34
N MET A 224 -1.67 -8.26 5.98
CA MET A 224 -2.75 -8.03 6.96
C MET A 224 -3.08 -9.28 7.76
N GLU A 225 -3.15 -10.46 7.13
CA GLU A 225 -3.42 -11.72 7.81
C GLU A 225 -2.29 -12.05 8.80
N ALA A 226 -1.04 -11.92 8.39
CA ALA A 226 0.12 -12.12 9.24
C ALA A 226 0.19 -11.09 10.38
N ALA A 227 -0.09 -9.81 10.09
CA ALA A 227 -0.11 -8.75 11.08
C ALA A 227 -1.10 -9.04 12.22
N ILE A 228 -2.32 -9.48 11.88
CA ILE A 228 -3.35 -9.82 12.88
C ILE A 228 -2.85 -10.94 13.81
N ASP A 229 -2.14 -11.93 13.28
CA ASP A 229 -1.67 -13.07 14.09
C ASP A 229 -0.50 -12.74 15.01
N HIS A 230 0.27 -11.70 14.67
CA HIS A 230 1.43 -11.24 15.44
C HIS A 230 1.15 -10.03 16.36
N LEU A 231 -0.10 -9.64 16.54
CA LEU A 231 -0.48 -8.67 17.55
C LEU A 231 -0.69 -9.33 18.92
N LYS A 232 -0.23 -8.66 19.97
CA LYS A 232 -0.60 -8.98 21.35
C LYS A 232 -2.10 -8.69 21.59
N PRO A 233 -2.77 -9.36 22.55
CA PRO A 233 -4.10 -8.93 22.99
C PRO A 233 -4.11 -7.44 23.35
N GLY A 234 -5.10 -6.69 22.82
CA GLY A 234 -5.16 -5.23 22.94
C GLY A 234 -4.21 -4.47 21.99
N GLY A 235 -3.37 -5.17 21.22
CA GLY A 235 -2.53 -4.55 20.17
C GLY A 235 -3.36 -4.09 19.00
N ARG A 236 -2.92 -3.05 18.28
CA ARG A 236 -3.70 -2.39 17.24
C ARG A 236 -3.02 -2.44 15.88
N LEU A 237 -3.85 -2.63 14.86
CA LEU A 237 -3.48 -2.56 13.45
C LEU A 237 -4.17 -1.36 12.83
N ALA A 238 -3.39 -0.40 12.34
CA ALA A 238 -3.84 0.78 11.61
C ALA A 238 -3.39 0.66 10.15
N VAL A 239 -4.32 0.81 9.20
CA VAL A 239 -4.05 0.66 7.77
C VAL A 239 -4.66 1.81 7.00
N ILE A 240 -3.83 2.56 6.27
CA ILE A 240 -4.26 3.59 5.31
C ILE A 240 -4.28 2.97 3.92
N THR A 241 -5.35 3.22 3.18
CA THR A 241 -5.53 2.79 1.79
C THR A 241 -5.84 3.99 0.92
N PHE A 242 -5.46 3.97 -0.37
CA PHE A 242 -5.64 5.10 -1.29
C PHE A 242 -6.57 4.79 -2.47
N HIS A 243 -6.90 3.52 -2.70
CA HIS A 243 -7.86 3.16 -3.74
C HIS A 243 -8.83 2.06 -3.28
N SER A 244 -9.88 1.86 -4.10
CA SER A 244 -11.01 0.96 -3.80
C SER A 244 -10.61 -0.49 -3.56
N LEU A 245 -9.63 -1.00 -4.28
CA LEU A 245 -9.21 -2.40 -4.21
C LEU A 245 -8.50 -2.70 -2.90
N GLU A 246 -7.54 -1.85 -2.49
CA GLU A 246 -6.88 -1.97 -1.17
C GLU A 246 -7.91 -1.92 -0.05
N ASP A 247 -8.78 -0.91 -0.05
CA ASP A 247 -9.80 -0.72 0.98
C ASP A 247 -10.75 -1.93 1.08
N ARG A 248 -11.09 -2.52 -0.06
CA ARG A 248 -11.92 -3.73 -0.15
C ARG A 248 -11.22 -4.93 0.49
N ILE A 249 -9.92 -5.12 0.21
CA ILE A 249 -9.13 -6.23 0.79
C ILE A 249 -9.02 -6.07 2.30
N VAL A 250 -8.57 -4.91 2.79
CA VAL A 250 -8.42 -4.63 4.22
C VAL A 250 -9.75 -4.80 4.96
N LYS A 251 -10.84 -4.25 4.41
CA LYS A 251 -12.20 -4.43 4.96
C LYS A 251 -12.57 -5.91 5.06
N ASN A 252 -12.36 -6.68 4.01
CA ASN A 252 -12.72 -8.10 3.97
C ASN A 252 -11.88 -8.93 4.95
N VAL A 253 -10.57 -8.70 5.03
CA VAL A 253 -9.67 -9.36 6.00
C VAL A 253 -10.12 -9.03 7.43
N PHE A 254 -10.41 -7.76 7.74
CA PHE A 254 -10.89 -7.38 9.06
C PHE A 254 -12.24 -8.01 9.40
N GLN A 255 -13.18 -8.01 8.45
CA GLN A 255 -14.49 -8.63 8.66
C GLN A 255 -14.36 -10.13 8.90
N ASP A 256 -13.48 -10.80 8.17
CA ASP A 256 -13.28 -12.23 8.29
C ASP A 256 -12.59 -12.61 9.60
N ALA A 257 -11.58 -11.84 10.02
CA ALA A 257 -10.90 -12.02 11.30
C ALA A 257 -11.76 -11.65 12.52
N ALA A 258 -12.74 -10.76 12.35
CA ALA A 258 -13.69 -10.38 13.39
C ALA A 258 -14.88 -11.36 13.51
N LYS A 259 -15.07 -12.25 12.53
CA LYS A 259 -16.12 -13.27 12.59
C LYS A 259 -15.79 -14.29 13.67
N GLY A 260 -16.78 -14.57 14.51
CA GLY A 260 -16.78 -15.71 15.43
C GLY A 260 -17.23 -17.01 14.75
N CYS A 261 -18.09 -17.73 15.40
CA CYS A 261 -18.66 -18.97 14.92
C CYS A 261 -19.25 -18.82 13.50
N THR A 262 -18.92 -19.76 12.61
CA THR A 262 -19.42 -19.85 11.22
C THR A 262 -20.33 -21.06 11.01
N CYS A 263 -20.72 -21.76 12.07
CA CYS A 263 -21.67 -22.85 12.01
C CYS A 263 -23.05 -22.35 11.53
N PRO A 264 -23.83 -23.18 10.81
CA PRO A 264 -25.22 -22.87 10.51
C PRO A 264 -26.01 -22.53 11.80
N PRO A 265 -26.92 -21.53 11.74
CA PRO A 265 -27.74 -21.16 12.91
C PRO A 265 -28.58 -22.29 13.50
N SER A 266 -28.86 -23.34 12.69
CA SER A 266 -29.58 -24.54 13.10
C SER A 266 -28.79 -25.53 13.97
N PHE A 267 -27.47 -25.33 14.10
CA PHE A 267 -26.65 -26.24 14.91
C PHE A 267 -26.84 -25.90 16.41
N PRO A 268 -27.19 -26.93 17.24
CA PRO A 268 -27.41 -26.70 18.67
C PRO A 268 -26.16 -26.35 19.43
N VAL A 269 -24.98 -26.73 18.93
CA VAL A 269 -23.67 -26.46 19.55
C VAL A 269 -22.66 -26.07 18.48
N CYS A 270 -21.80 -25.11 18.78
CA CYS A 270 -20.73 -24.71 17.89
C CYS A 270 -19.69 -25.84 17.75
N VAL A 271 -19.45 -26.29 16.53
CA VAL A 271 -18.44 -27.32 16.20
C VAL A 271 -17.22 -26.77 15.45
N CYS A 272 -17.25 -25.51 14.97
CA CYS A 272 -16.13 -24.94 14.23
C CYS A 272 -14.98 -24.42 15.13
N GLY A 273 -15.20 -24.22 16.41
CA GLY A 273 -14.21 -23.70 17.36
C GLY A 273 -13.69 -22.28 17.06
N ARG A 274 -14.22 -21.62 16.00
CA ARG A 274 -13.75 -20.31 15.55
C ARG A 274 -14.12 -19.22 16.55
N LYS A 275 -13.13 -18.44 16.95
CA LYS A 275 -13.28 -17.25 17.78
C LYS A 275 -12.84 -16.01 17.01
N PRO A 276 -13.43 -14.84 17.27
CA PRO A 276 -12.93 -13.58 16.70
C PRO A 276 -11.46 -13.40 17.07
N LYS A 277 -10.64 -13.03 16.11
CA LYS A 277 -9.24 -12.68 16.34
C LYS A 277 -9.08 -11.19 16.67
N ILE A 278 -9.96 -10.35 16.12
CA ILE A 278 -9.91 -8.90 16.27
C ILE A 278 -11.29 -8.31 16.54
N ARG A 279 -11.30 -7.10 17.07
CA ARG A 279 -12.43 -6.19 17.14
C ARG A 279 -12.18 -5.03 16.18
N ILE A 280 -13.11 -4.77 15.24
CA ILE A 280 -13.02 -3.63 14.33
C ILE A 280 -13.36 -2.35 15.11
N LEU A 281 -12.41 -1.41 15.17
CA LEU A 281 -12.63 -0.13 15.87
C LEU A 281 -13.29 0.90 14.94
N THR A 282 -13.00 0.88 13.65
CA THR A 282 -13.56 1.79 12.66
C THR A 282 -14.61 1.10 11.79
N LYS A 283 -15.89 1.21 12.14
CA LYS A 283 -17.00 0.69 11.29
C LYS A 283 -17.03 1.37 9.91
N LYS A 284 -16.80 2.69 9.89
CA LYS A 284 -16.54 3.49 8.68
C LYS A 284 -15.07 3.90 8.71
N PRO A 285 -14.39 4.00 7.56
CA PRO A 285 -13.00 4.48 7.55
C PRO A 285 -12.95 5.93 8.04
N ILE A 286 -11.87 6.29 8.71
CA ILE A 286 -11.51 7.68 8.97
C ILE A 286 -10.95 8.24 7.67
N ILE A 287 -11.35 9.44 7.30
CA ILE A 287 -10.92 10.15 6.09
C ILE A 287 -10.29 11.49 6.46
N ALA A 288 -9.42 12.00 5.59
CA ALA A 288 -8.79 13.29 5.79
C ALA A 288 -9.81 14.44 5.90
N THR A 289 -9.49 15.42 6.74
CA THR A 289 -10.30 16.65 6.85
C THR A 289 -10.16 17.51 5.60
N ARG A 290 -11.01 18.50 5.45
CA ARG A 290 -10.94 19.46 4.32
C ARG A 290 -9.60 20.21 4.36
N GLU A 291 -9.21 20.65 5.54
CA GLU A 291 -7.96 21.37 5.80
C GLU A 291 -6.76 20.52 5.41
N GLU A 292 -6.71 19.24 5.81
CA GLU A 292 -5.64 18.32 5.41
C GLU A 292 -5.60 18.12 3.90
N VAL A 293 -6.76 17.99 3.23
CA VAL A 293 -6.82 17.83 1.76
C VAL A 293 -6.34 19.09 1.03
N GLU A 294 -6.58 20.28 1.58
CA GLU A 294 -6.09 21.53 1.02
C GLU A 294 -4.57 21.67 1.17
N GLU A 295 -4.01 21.28 2.32
CA GLU A 295 -2.56 21.30 2.58
C GLU A 295 -1.83 20.13 1.91
N ASN A 296 -2.44 18.95 1.87
CA ASN A 296 -1.90 17.72 1.30
C ASN A 296 -2.91 17.04 0.36
N PRO A 297 -3.00 17.43 -0.92
CA PRO A 297 -3.96 16.87 -1.88
C PRO A 297 -3.88 15.34 -2.05
N ARG A 298 -2.75 14.71 -1.67
CA ARG A 298 -2.56 13.25 -1.70
C ARG A 298 -3.44 12.53 -0.68
N SER A 299 -3.86 13.21 0.40
CA SER A 299 -4.75 12.66 1.44
C SER A 299 -6.21 12.49 0.96
N ARG A 300 -6.60 13.10 -0.17
CA ARG A 300 -7.99 13.12 -0.66
C ARG A 300 -8.66 11.75 -0.73
N SER A 301 -7.92 10.72 -1.12
CA SER A 301 -8.45 9.36 -1.30
C SER A 301 -8.14 8.44 -0.13
N ALA A 302 -7.41 8.95 0.87
CA ALA A 302 -6.96 8.18 2.02
C ALA A 302 -8.12 7.70 2.89
N LYS A 303 -8.04 6.45 3.34
CA LYS A 303 -9.01 5.82 4.25
C LYS A 303 -8.25 5.04 5.31
N LEU A 304 -8.33 5.48 6.55
CA LEU A 304 -7.75 4.76 7.68
C LEU A 304 -8.76 3.76 8.25
N ARG A 305 -8.34 2.50 8.36
CA ARG A 305 -9.05 1.45 9.07
C ARG A 305 -8.24 0.95 10.26
N VAL A 306 -8.92 0.68 11.36
CA VAL A 306 -8.28 0.27 12.61
C VAL A 306 -8.99 -0.93 13.20
N ALA A 307 -8.20 -1.91 13.62
CA ALA A 307 -8.65 -3.08 14.35
C ALA A 307 -7.77 -3.31 15.58
N GLU A 308 -8.33 -3.98 16.59
CA GLU A 308 -7.65 -4.33 17.85
C GLU A 308 -7.70 -5.83 18.06
N ARG A 309 -6.60 -6.45 18.43
CA ARG A 309 -6.51 -7.87 18.75
C ARG A 309 -7.32 -8.18 20.02
N VAL A 310 -8.14 -9.22 19.99
CA VAL A 310 -8.93 -9.71 21.13
C VAL A 310 -8.11 -10.65 22.00
#